data_c1c0d045d7bc16aeaf4a45118afd416c
#
_entry.id   c1c0d045d7bc16aeaf4a45118afd416c
#
_cell.length_a   1.000
_cell.length_b   1.000
_cell.length_c   1.000
_cell.angle_alpha   90.00
_cell.angle_beta   90.00
_cell.angle_gamma   90.00
#
_symmetry.space_group_name_H-M   'P 1'
#
loop_
_entity.id
_entity.type
_entity.pdbx_description
1 polymer ?
#
loop_
_entity_poly.entity_id
_entity_poly.type
_entity_poly.pdbx_seq_one_letter_code
_entity_poly.pdbx_strand_id
1 'polypeptide(L)'
;LPAPARIIADEIVGPSLGSESIQSGMWSFVIAFGLVLIYMLFFYSKGAGLAADIALFTNLFFLFGVLASIGAVLTLPGIAGIVLTMGMSVDANVLIYERIQEELRAGKGLRLAIKEGYKQAYSAIIDGNVTTLITGIVLFVFGNGPVQGFATTLIIGILTSLFCSIFITRLLIEWIVGKWGRISF
;
A
#
# COMPACT_ATOMS: atom_id res chain seq x y z
N LEU A 1 -8.85 32.74 38.52
CA LEU A 1 -7.66 31.92 38.75
C LEU A 1 -7.28 31.23 37.44
N PRO A 2 -6.05 31.41 36.90
CA PRO A 2 -5.64 30.67 35.74
C PRO A 2 -5.54 29.20 36.14
N ALA A 3 -6.22 28.32 35.37
CA ALA A 3 -6.08 26.88 35.56
C ALA A 3 -4.60 26.49 35.29
N PRO A 4 -3.98 25.67 36.16
CA PRO A 4 -2.62 25.26 35.93
C PRO A 4 -2.53 24.50 34.60
N ALA A 5 -1.69 24.96 33.66
CA ALA A 5 -1.39 24.26 32.45
C ALA A 5 -0.72 22.93 32.82
N ARG A 6 -1.30 21.81 32.41
CA ARG A 6 -0.74 20.49 32.65
C ARG A 6 -0.05 20.06 31.35
N ILE A 7 1.25 19.91 31.40
CA ILE A 7 2.00 19.28 30.28
C ILE A 7 1.54 17.82 30.23
N ILE A 8 0.91 17.40 29.13
CA ILE A 8 0.35 16.06 28.98
C ILE A 8 1.41 15.10 28.42
N ALA A 9 2.34 15.61 27.62
CA ALA A 9 3.51 14.88 27.16
C ALA A 9 4.61 15.88 26.76
N ASP A 10 5.84 15.62 27.16
CA ASP A 10 7.02 16.36 26.73
C ASP A 10 8.05 15.31 26.26
N GLU A 11 8.10 15.08 24.94
CA GLU A 11 9.10 14.20 24.32
C GLU A 11 10.27 15.06 23.81
N ILE A 12 11.29 15.24 24.62
CA ILE A 12 12.55 15.85 24.21
C ILE A 12 13.42 14.75 23.58
N VAL A 13 13.32 14.59 22.28
CA VAL A 13 14.23 13.71 21.52
C VAL A 13 15.45 14.54 21.10
N GLY A 14 16.64 14.14 21.57
CA GLY A 14 17.87 14.78 21.12
C GLY A 14 18.08 14.64 19.60
N PRO A 15 18.70 15.63 18.92
CA PRO A 15 18.86 15.61 17.45
C PRO A 15 19.57 14.35 16.93
N SER A 16 20.47 13.76 17.69
CA SER A 16 21.18 12.53 17.34
C SER A 16 20.29 11.29 17.37
N LEU A 17 19.41 11.14 18.37
CA LEU A 17 18.47 10.02 18.48
C LEU A 17 17.37 10.12 17.42
N GLY A 18 16.94 11.33 17.07
CA GLY A 18 15.98 11.55 15.99
C GLY A 18 16.54 11.14 14.64
N SER A 19 17.78 11.52 14.32
CA SER A 19 18.43 11.18 13.05
C SER A 19 18.70 9.68 12.91
N GLU A 20 19.13 9.02 13.98
CA GLU A 20 19.36 7.56 14.01
C GLU A 20 18.06 6.78 13.80
N SER A 21 16.99 7.20 14.45
CA SER A 21 15.66 6.59 14.30
C SER A 21 15.11 6.74 12.88
N ILE A 22 15.26 7.91 12.25
CA ILE A 22 14.87 8.14 10.87
C ILE A 22 15.70 7.28 9.92
N GLN A 23 17.01 7.20 10.11
CA GLN A 23 17.89 6.38 9.28
C GLN A 23 17.53 4.90 9.38
N SER A 24 17.30 4.39 10.59
CA SER A 24 16.86 3.01 10.82
C SER A 24 15.50 2.73 10.18
N GLY A 25 14.54 3.66 10.29
CA GLY A 25 13.26 3.57 9.63
C GLY A 25 13.37 3.53 8.10
N MET A 26 14.23 4.36 7.51
CA MET A 26 14.48 4.37 6.07
C MET A 26 15.12 3.07 5.57
N TRP A 27 16.08 2.52 6.31
CA TRP A 27 16.67 1.22 5.97
C TRP A 27 15.64 0.09 6.05
N SER A 28 14.82 0.08 7.09
CA SER A 28 13.72 -0.89 7.23
C SER A 28 12.74 -0.81 6.07
N PHE A 29 12.40 0.42 5.64
CA PHE A 29 11.57 0.66 4.46
C PHE A 29 12.20 0.09 3.18
N VAL A 30 13.47 0.37 2.90
CA VAL A 30 14.17 -0.11 1.70
C VAL A 30 14.27 -1.63 1.68
N ILE A 31 14.57 -2.24 2.82
CA ILE A 31 14.65 -3.70 2.94
C ILE A 31 13.27 -4.33 2.73
N ALA A 32 12.23 -3.82 3.39
CA ALA A 32 10.86 -4.34 3.23
C ALA A 32 10.39 -4.20 1.77
N PHE A 33 10.63 -3.05 1.15
CA PHE A 33 10.29 -2.81 -0.25
C PHE A 33 11.01 -3.79 -1.18
N GLY A 34 12.33 -3.97 -1.02
CA GLY A 34 13.11 -4.91 -1.82
C GLY A 34 12.64 -6.35 -1.66
N LEU A 35 12.31 -6.78 -0.43
CA LEU A 35 11.76 -8.12 -0.18
C LEU A 35 10.43 -8.34 -0.88
N VAL A 36 9.56 -7.34 -0.88
CA VAL A 36 8.25 -7.41 -1.55
C VAL A 36 8.41 -7.53 -3.06
N LEU A 37 9.29 -6.73 -3.69
CA LEU A 37 9.57 -6.82 -5.13
C LEU A 37 10.11 -8.20 -5.51
N ILE A 38 11.07 -8.71 -4.75
CA ILE A 38 11.63 -10.05 -4.97
C ILE A 38 10.54 -11.12 -4.83
N TYR A 39 9.71 -11.02 -3.80
CA TYR A 39 8.58 -11.95 -3.59
C TYR A 39 7.65 -11.97 -4.81
N MET A 40 7.21 -10.81 -5.30
CA MET A 40 6.29 -10.73 -6.42
C MET A 40 6.89 -11.29 -7.73
N LEU A 41 8.17 -11.01 -8.00
CA LEU A 41 8.86 -11.56 -9.17
C LEU A 41 9.11 -13.06 -9.08
N PHE A 42 9.30 -13.60 -7.86
CA PHE A 42 9.61 -15.01 -7.66
C PHE A 42 8.36 -15.90 -7.67
N PHE A 43 7.27 -15.44 -7.03
CA PHE A 43 6.02 -16.22 -6.91
C PHE A 43 5.08 -16.05 -8.09
N TYR A 44 5.05 -14.86 -8.69
CA TYR A 44 4.24 -14.58 -9.87
C TYR A 44 5.14 -14.48 -11.10
N SER A 45 4.68 -14.97 -12.24
CA SER A 45 5.49 -14.98 -13.46
C SER A 45 6.02 -13.59 -13.82
N LYS A 46 7.05 -13.54 -14.70
CA LYS A 46 7.67 -12.28 -15.13
C LYS A 46 6.66 -11.22 -15.62
N GLY A 47 5.52 -11.61 -16.16
CA GLY A 47 4.50 -10.67 -16.64
C GLY A 47 3.64 -10.09 -15.52
N ALA A 48 3.05 -10.94 -14.68
CA ALA A 48 2.18 -10.52 -13.60
C ALA A 48 2.98 -9.88 -12.44
N GLY A 49 4.14 -10.45 -12.10
CA GLY A 49 5.03 -9.89 -11.08
C GLY A 49 5.52 -8.49 -11.45
N LEU A 50 6.01 -8.28 -12.69
CA LEU A 50 6.41 -6.95 -13.15
C LEU A 50 5.25 -5.95 -13.15
N ALA A 51 4.04 -6.37 -13.51
CA ALA A 51 2.88 -5.48 -13.46
C ALA A 51 2.58 -5.04 -12.01
N ALA A 52 2.66 -5.96 -11.04
CA ALA A 52 2.48 -5.63 -9.63
C ALA A 52 3.59 -4.72 -9.11
N ASP A 53 4.84 -4.96 -9.48
CA ASP A 53 5.97 -4.13 -9.05
C ASP A 53 5.86 -2.71 -9.60
N ILE A 54 5.51 -2.55 -10.88
CA ILE A 54 5.28 -1.22 -11.47
C ILE A 54 4.10 -0.52 -10.78
N ALA A 55 3.02 -1.25 -10.47
CA ALA A 55 1.90 -0.70 -9.74
C ALA A 55 2.29 -0.28 -8.32
N LEU A 56 3.15 -1.04 -7.65
CA LEU A 56 3.67 -0.71 -6.33
C LEU A 56 4.56 0.55 -6.34
N PHE A 57 5.46 0.68 -7.33
CA PHE A 57 6.23 1.91 -7.53
C PHE A 57 5.30 3.11 -7.79
N THR A 58 4.28 2.94 -8.62
CA THR A 58 3.30 3.98 -8.90
C THR A 58 2.51 4.36 -7.64
N ASN A 59 2.15 3.38 -6.82
CA ASN A 59 1.50 3.62 -5.54
C ASN A 59 2.37 4.46 -4.59
N LEU A 60 3.66 4.14 -4.46
CA LEU A 60 4.59 4.95 -3.67
C LEU A 60 4.73 6.37 -4.21
N PHE A 61 4.81 6.51 -5.52
CA PHE A 61 4.86 7.83 -6.15
C PHE A 61 3.62 8.67 -5.81
N PHE A 62 2.42 8.09 -5.90
CA PHE A 62 1.19 8.79 -5.53
C PHE A 62 1.13 9.08 -4.04
N LEU A 63 1.50 8.14 -3.19
CA LEU A 63 1.51 8.31 -1.74
C LEU A 63 2.41 9.47 -1.33
N PHE A 64 3.67 9.47 -1.77
CA PHE A 64 4.59 10.58 -1.48
C PHE A 64 4.16 11.90 -2.12
N GLY A 65 3.59 11.86 -3.33
CA GLY A 65 3.03 13.03 -4.00
C GLY A 65 1.91 13.68 -3.21
N VAL A 66 0.97 12.88 -2.69
CA VAL A 66 -0.13 13.38 -1.86
C VAL A 66 0.40 13.90 -0.51
N LEU A 67 1.29 13.15 0.17
CA LEU A 67 1.88 13.59 1.44
C LEU A 67 2.61 14.92 1.29
N ALA A 68 3.39 15.08 0.22
CA ALA A 68 4.10 16.33 -0.07
C ALA A 68 3.12 17.47 -0.38
N SER A 69 2.05 17.19 -1.13
CA SER A 69 1.05 18.20 -1.51
C SER A 69 0.31 18.80 -0.32
N ILE A 70 0.01 17.98 0.71
CA ILE A 70 -0.66 18.45 1.93
C ILE A 70 0.33 18.96 2.99
N GLY A 71 1.63 18.94 2.71
CA GLY A 71 2.67 19.36 3.67
C GLY A 71 2.74 18.46 4.91
N ALA A 72 2.42 17.17 4.77
CA ALA A 72 2.46 16.24 5.89
C ALA A 72 3.88 16.03 6.41
N VAL A 73 4.03 16.10 7.73
CA VAL A 73 5.31 15.78 8.39
C VAL A 73 5.45 14.27 8.53
N LEU A 74 6.52 13.73 7.95
CA LEU A 74 6.80 12.30 8.06
C LEU A 74 7.41 11.99 9.43
N THR A 75 6.62 11.35 10.29
CA THR A 75 7.05 10.88 11.62
C THR A 75 7.56 9.44 11.52
N LEU A 76 8.29 8.96 12.54
CA LEU A 76 8.74 7.56 12.60
C LEU A 76 7.55 6.57 12.52
N PRO A 77 6.45 6.72 13.27
CA PRO A 77 5.25 5.93 13.05
C PRO A 77 4.62 6.12 11.68
N GLY A 78 4.75 7.30 11.07
CA GLY A 78 4.32 7.54 9.69
C GLY A 78 5.08 6.67 8.69
N ILE A 79 6.39 6.48 8.85
CA ILE A 79 7.18 5.54 8.03
C ILE A 79 6.66 4.11 8.22
N ALA A 80 6.37 3.69 9.45
CA ALA A 80 5.76 2.37 9.70
C ALA A 80 4.39 2.22 9.01
N GLY A 81 3.58 3.27 8.97
CA GLY A 81 2.32 3.31 8.21
C GLY A 81 2.54 3.10 6.71
N ILE A 82 3.57 3.71 6.13
CA ILE A 82 3.93 3.50 4.71
C ILE A 82 4.32 2.04 4.46
N VAL A 83 5.17 1.46 5.30
CA VAL A 83 5.57 0.04 5.18
C VAL A 83 4.36 -0.89 5.27
N LEU A 84 3.46 -0.62 6.21
CA LEU A 84 2.22 -1.39 6.35
C LEU A 84 1.34 -1.30 5.10
N THR A 85 1.14 -0.11 4.57
CA THR A 85 0.28 0.08 3.38
C THR A 85 0.90 -0.51 2.11
N MET A 86 2.22 -0.58 2.01
CA MET A 86 2.88 -1.32 0.93
C MET A 86 2.53 -2.81 0.98
N GLY A 87 2.60 -3.45 2.15
CA GLY A 87 2.19 -4.84 2.31
C GLY A 87 0.74 -5.06 1.88
N MET A 88 -0.17 -4.22 2.34
CA MET A 88 -1.59 -4.30 1.96
C MET A 88 -1.83 -4.05 0.46
N SER A 89 -1.03 -3.19 -0.18
CA SER A 89 -1.11 -2.97 -1.63
C SER A 89 -0.74 -4.21 -2.43
N VAL A 90 0.26 -4.95 -1.96
CA VAL A 90 0.67 -6.22 -2.58
C VAL A 90 -0.38 -7.29 -2.37
N ASP A 91 -0.97 -7.39 -1.18
CA ASP A 91 -2.05 -8.33 -0.88
C ASP A 91 -3.25 -8.16 -1.82
N ALA A 92 -3.60 -6.92 -2.17
CA ALA A 92 -4.65 -6.66 -3.15
C ALA A 92 -4.30 -7.24 -4.54
N ASN A 93 -3.04 -7.09 -4.99
CA ASN A 93 -2.59 -7.65 -6.26
C ASN A 93 -2.55 -9.19 -6.22
N VAL A 94 -2.06 -9.76 -5.12
CA VAL A 94 -2.05 -11.21 -4.88
C VAL A 94 -3.45 -11.78 -4.97
N LEU A 95 -4.42 -11.17 -4.28
CA LEU A 95 -5.82 -11.60 -4.30
C LEU A 95 -6.42 -11.58 -5.72
N ILE A 96 -6.13 -10.53 -6.49
CA ILE A 96 -6.57 -10.44 -7.89
C ILE A 96 -5.96 -11.58 -8.70
N TYR A 97 -4.66 -11.84 -8.57
CA TYR A 97 -3.98 -12.87 -9.34
C TYR A 97 -4.44 -14.27 -9.00
N GLU A 98 -4.66 -14.57 -7.73
CA GLU A 98 -5.22 -15.85 -7.30
C GLU A 98 -6.63 -16.08 -7.87
N ARG A 99 -7.50 -15.06 -7.86
CA ARG A 99 -8.82 -15.16 -8.48
C ARG A 99 -8.74 -15.37 -10.01
N ILE A 100 -7.81 -14.70 -10.68
CA ILE A 100 -7.58 -14.93 -12.12
C ILE A 100 -7.11 -16.37 -12.36
N GLN A 101 -6.19 -16.89 -11.55
CA GLN A 101 -5.72 -18.27 -11.65
C GLN A 101 -6.85 -19.29 -11.43
N GLU A 102 -7.71 -19.07 -10.44
CA GLU A 102 -8.90 -19.91 -10.20
C GLU A 102 -9.78 -19.98 -11.46
N GLU A 103 -10.05 -18.85 -12.09
CA GLU A 103 -10.84 -18.78 -13.31
C GLU A 103 -10.17 -19.46 -14.53
N LEU A 104 -8.83 -19.36 -14.61
CA LEU A 104 -8.04 -20.06 -15.62
C LEU A 104 -8.08 -21.58 -15.40
N ARG A 105 -7.95 -22.03 -14.14
CA ARG A 105 -8.07 -23.48 -13.78
C ARG A 105 -9.47 -24.03 -14.05
N ALA A 106 -10.50 -23.18 -13.98
CA ALA A 106 -11.88 -23.54 -14.38
C ALA A 106 -12.05 -23.63 -15.92
N GLY A 107 -11.00 -23.44 -16.71
CA GLY A 107 -11.00 -23.59 -18.17
C GLY A 107 -11.48 -22.35 -18.93
N LYS A 108 -11.60 -21.20 -18.29
CA LYS A 108 -11.99 -19.95 -18.97
C LYS A 108 -10.81 -19.39 -19.78
N GLY A 109 -11.11 -18.77 -20.92
CA GLY A 109 -10.10 -18.06 -21.71
C GLY A 109 -9.52 -16.86 -20.96
N LEU A 110 -8.25 -16.52 -21.22
CA LEU A 110 -7.47 -15.52 -20.47
C LEU A 110 -8.20 -14.18 -20.25
N ARG A 111 -8.78 -13.60 -21.29
CA ARG A 111 -9.51 -12.31 -21.17
C ARG A 111 -10.74 -12.41 -20.26
N LEU A 112 -11.45 -13.54 -20.32
CA LEU A 112 -12.62 -13.76 -19.48
C LEU A 112 -12.18 -14.02 -18.04
N ALA A 113 -11.14 -14.81 -17.82
CA ALA A 113 -10.57 -15.08 -16.51
C ALA A 113 -10.10 -13.80 -15.82
N ILE A 114 -9.43 -12.88 -16.53
CA ILE A 114 -9.04 -11.57 -15.99
C ILE A 114 -10.28 -10.79 -15.57
N LYS A 115 -11.29 -10.68 -16.43
CA LYS A 115 -12.52 -9.93 -16.14
C LYS A 115 -13.27 -10.47 -14.91
N GLU A 116 -13.45 -11.78 -14.84
CA GLU A 116 -14.18 -12.42 -13.74
C GLU A 116 -13.34 -12.42 -12.44
N GLY A 117 -12.02 -12.66 -12.53
CA GLY A 117 -11.10 -12.61 -11.39
C GLY A 117 -11.11 -11.23 -10.71
N TYR A 118 -11.02 -10.14 -11.49
CA TYR A 118 -11.16 -8.78 -10.96
C TYR A 118 -12.52 -8.55 -10.30
N LYS A 119 -13.61 -9.02 -10.92
CA LYS A 119 -14.95 -8.88 -10.37
C LYS A 119 -15.11 -9.59 -9.02
N GLN A 120 -14.54 -10.78 -8.87
CA GLN A 120 -14.62 -11.55 -7.64
C GLN A 120 -13.70 -10.98 -6.55
N ALA A 121 -12.49 -10.53 -6.91
CA ALA A 121 -11.54 -9.93 -5.98
C ALA A 121 -12.02 -8.57 -5.44
N TYR A 122 -12.77 -7.81 -6.24
CA TYR A 122 -13.14 -6.43 -5.93
C TYR A 122 -13.84 -6.27 -4.58
N SER A 123 -14.85 -7.11 -4.30
CA SER A 123 -15.59 -7.04 -3.03
C SER A 123 -14.67 -7.27 -1.83
N ALA A 124 -13.84 -8.33 -1.88
CA ALA A 124 -12.94 -8.66 -0.78
C ALA A 124 -11.87 -7.57 -0.55
N ILE A 125 -11.35 -6.96 -1.63
CA ILE A 125 -10.38 -5.87 -1.54
C ILE A 125 -11.02 -4.63 -0.90
N ILE A 126 -12.22 -4.25 -1.32
CA ILE A 126 -12.92 -3.10 -0.76
C ILE A 126 -13.26 -3.34 0.71
N ASP A 127 -13.85 -4.49 1.04
CA ASP A 127 -14.28 -4.82 2.40
C ASP A 127 -13.10 -4.82 3.39
N GLY A 128 -11.97 -5.43 3.02
CA GLY A 128 -10.76 -5.45 3.83
C GLY A 128 -10.13 -4.05 4.03
N ASN A 129 -10.11 -3.24 2.97
CA ASN A 129 -9.55 -1.89 3.05
C ASN A 129 -10.49 -0.89 3.75
N VAL A 130 -11.81 -1.03 3.64
CA VAL A 130 -12.78 -0.17 4.34
C VAL A 130 -12.66 -0.33 5.85
N THR A 131 -12.52 -1.55 6.37
CA THR A 131 -12.35 -1.79 7.82
C THR A 131 -11.07 -1.12 8.34
N THR A 132 -9.97 -1.24 7.61
CA THR A 132 -8.70 -0.60 7.98
C THR A 132 -8.77 0.92 7.84
N LEU A 133 -9.48 1.43 6.81
CA LEU A 133 -9.70 2.86 6.62
C LEU A 133 -10.50 3.47 7.78
N ILE A 134 -11.55 2.80 8.26
CA ILE A 134 -12.32 3.24 9.43
C ILE A 134 -11.40 3.32 10.65
N THR A 135 -10.56 2.31 10.88
CA THR A 135 -9.56 2.33 11.97
C THR A 135 -8.59 3.50 11.82
N GLY A 136 -8.10 3.76 10.60
CA GLY A 136 -7.24 4.91 10.31
C GLY A 136 -7.91 6.24 10.62
N ILE A 137 -9.18 6.42 10.24
CA ILE A 137 -9.96 7.63 10.53
C ILE A 137 -10.13 7.82 12.04
N VAL A 138 -10.45 6.76 12.77
CA VAL A 138 -10.57 6.82 14.25
C VAL A 138 -9.23 7.24 14.86
N LEU A 139 -8.12 6.65 14.42
CA LEU A 139 -6.78 7.03 14.90
C LEU A 139 -6.41 8.48 14.52
N PHE A 140 -6.87 8.96 13.37
CA PHE A 140 -6.63 10.35 12.97
C PHE A 140 -7.42 11.36 13.81
N VAL A 141 -8.67 11.05 14.13
CA VAL A 141 -9.56 11.96 14.87
C VAL A 141 -9.21 11.99 16.36
N PHE A 142 -8.91 10.84 16.95
CA PHE A 142 -8.67 10.71 18.40
C PHE A 142 -7.17 10.62 18.74
N GLY A 143 -6.30 10.37 17.78
CA GLY A 143 -4.86 10.31 17.98
C GLY A 143 -4.23 11.69 18.10
N ASN A 144 -3.10 11.76 18.78
CA ASN A 144 -2.30 12.97 18.94
C ASN A 144 -0.85 12.72 18.50
N GLY A 145 -0.19 13.75 17.99
CA GLY A 145 1.23 13.72 17.66
C GLY A 145 1.64 12.56 16.74
N PRO A 146 2.51 11.64 17.19
CA PRO A 146 3.01 10.54 16.36
C PRO A 146 1.93 9.59 15.84
N VAL A 147 0.87 9.35 16.62
CA VAL A 147 -0.27 8.49 16.23
C VAL A 147 -1.05 9.10 15.06
N GLN A 148 -1.23 10.41 15.08
CA GLN A 148 -1.90 11.12 13.97
C GLN A 148 -1.06 11.07 12.69
N GLY A 149 0.28 11.16 12.80
CA GLY A 149 1.19 10.99 11.67
C GLY A 149 1.08 9.60 11.04
N PHE A 150 1.03 8.54 11.86
CA PHE A 150 0.76 7.17 11.40
C PHE A 150 -0.59 7.05 10.69
N ALA A 151 -1.65 7.58 11.31
CA ALA A 151 -3.01 7.53 10.75
C ALA A 151 -3.10 8.25 9.39
N THR A 152 -2.43 9.39 9.24
CA THR A 152 -2.37 10.15 7.98
C THR A 152 -1.77 9.31 6.86
N THR A 153 -0.60 8.70 7.09
CA THR A 153 0.06 7.85 6.09
C THR A 153 -0.75 6.60 5.79
N LEU A 154 -1.41 6.01 6.80
CA LEU A 154 -2.28 4.85 6.65
C LEU A 154 -3.49 5.16 5.75
N ILE A 155 -4.21 6.24 6.02
CA ILE A 155 -5.40 6.64 5.24
C ILE A 155 -5.00 6.91 3.78
N ILE A 156 -3.98 7.73 3.55
CA ILE A 156 -3.53 8.08 2.20
C ILE A 156 -3.02 6.82 1.49
N GLY A 157 -2.24 5.99 2.19
CA GLY A 157 -1.71 4.74 1.64
C GLY A 157 -2.80 3.76 1.21
N ILE A 158 -3.88 3.60 1.98
CA ILE A 158 -5.03 2.77 1.61
C ILE A 158 -5.70 3.32 0.35
N LEU A 159 -5.96 4.62 0.29
CA LEU A 159 -6.64 5.23 -0.86
C LEU A 159 -5.80 5.11 -2.14
N THR A 160 -4.50 5.39 -2.07
CA THR A 160 -3.60 5.26 -3.21
C THR A 160 -3.41 3.80 -3.63
N SER A 161 -3.33 2.88 -2.66
CA SER A 161 -3.19 1.44 -2.94
C SER A 161 -4.43 0.86 -3.62
N LEU A 162 -5.64 1.23 -3.17
CA LEU A 162 -6.88 0.85 -3.83
C LEU A 162 -6.93 1.35 -5.29
N PHE A 163 -6.56 2.61 -5.49
CA PHE A 163 -6.49 3.16 -6.84
C PHE A 163 -5.49 2.38 -7.71
N CYS A 164 -4.28 2.13 -7.22
CA CYS A 164 -3.25 1.44 -7.98
C CYS A 164 -3.59 -0.03 -8.26
N SER A 165 -4.09 -0.78 -7.27
CA SER A 165 -4.42 -2.19 -7.46
C SER A 165 -5.61 -2.41 -8.39
N ILE A 166 -6.64 -1.55 -8.31
CA ILE A 166 -7.84 -1.69 -9.13
C ILE A 166 -7.63 -1.15 -10.56
N PHE A 167 -7.01 0.04 -10.70
CA PHE A 167 -6.90 0.70 -12.00
C PHE A 167 -5.55 0.47 -12.66
N ILE A 168 -4.44 0.76 -11.98
CA ILE A 168 -3.11 0.71 -12.60
C ILE A 168 -2.70 -0.74 -12.90
N THR A 169 -2.85 -1.65 -11.94
CA THR A 169 -2.53 -3.07 -12.16
C THR A 169 -3.37 -3.66 -13.29
N ARG A 170 -4.66 -3.34 -13.34
CA ARG A 170 -5.54 -3.80 -14.41
C ARG A 170 -5.10 -3.28 -15.77
N LEU A 171 -4.81 -1.99 -15.88
CA LEU A 171 -4.34 -1.36 -17.10
C LEU A 171 -3.04 -2.00 -17.60
N LEU A 172 -2.09 -2.28 -16.70
CA LEU A 172 -0.83 -2.93 -17.03
C LEU A 172 -1.05 -4.37 -17.53
N ILE A 173 -1.92 -5.14 -16.85
CA ILE A 173 -2.23 -6.51 -17.27
C ILE A 173 -2.92 -6.51 -18.64
N GLU A 174 -3.93 -5.65 -18.84
CA GLU A 174 -4.62 -5.55 -20.13
C GLU A 174 -3.67 -5.11 -21.28
N TRP A 175 -2.73 -4.20 -20.96
CA TRP A 175 -1.70 -3.76 -21.92
C TRP A 175 -0.73 -4.90 -22.28
N ILE A 176 -0.25 -5.64 -21.27
CA ILE A 176 0.65 -6.80 -21.49
C ILE A 176 -0.05 -7.88 -22.32
N VAL A 177 -1.28 -8.23 -21.98
CA VAL A 177 -2.08 -9.23 -22.71
C VAL A 177 -2.39 -8.76 -24.13
N GLY A 178 -2.66 -7.47 -24.33
CA GLY A 178 -2.89 -6.88 -25.65
C GLY A 178 -1.66 -6.95 -26.55
N LYS A 179 -0.46 -6.74 -25.98
CA LYS A 179 0.79 -6.70 -26.75
C LYS A 179 1.41 -8.09 -26.98
N TRP A 180 1.35 -8.97 -25.99
CA TRP A 180 2.07 -10.24 -26.00
C TRP A 180 1.13 -11.46 -26.12
N GLY A 181 -0.17 -11.26 -26.10
CA GLY A 181 -1.19 -12.29 -26.31
C GLY A 181 -1.32 -13.33 -25.20
N ARG A 182 -0.40 -13.33 -24.25
CA ARG A 182 -0.36 -14.27 -23.12
C ARG A 182 0.37 -13.64 -21.94
N ILE A 183 -0.14 -13.92 -20.76
CA ILE A 183 0.50 -13.66 -19.48
C ILE A 183 0.37 -14.94 -18.67
N SER A 184 1.39 -15.30 -17.92
CA SER A 184 1.32 -16.36 -16.92
C SER A 184 1.17 -15.67 -15.55
N PHE A 185 0.33 -16.20 -14.71
CA PHE A 185 0.13 -15.73 -13.34
C PHE A 185 0.78 -16.70 -12.38
#